data_3732e48231a3f8fa205882ef63b9c463
#
_entry.id   3732e48231a3f8fa205882ef63b9c463
#
_cell.length_a   1.000
_cell.length_b   1.000
_cell.length_c   1.000
_cell.angle_alpha   90.00
_cell.angle_beta   90.00
_cell.angle_gamma   90.00
#
_symmetry.space_group_name_H-M   'P 1'
#
loop_
_entity.id
_entity.type
_entity.pdbx_description
1 polymer ?
#
loop_
_entity_poly.entity_id
_entity_poly.type
_entity_poly.pdbx_seq_one_letter_code
_entity_poly.pdbx_strand_id
1 'polypeptide(L)'
;VLWLAPEGSAEGTELRSEGQTPDLQPPVASEGAGGIEKELALVKAENHALRAKLESLRSEEPVELSDALVLQHVGIYRYHHPLESAAAYQTRLESIESRVAEMVKSGQAIVKSEMFTFNNSIAQGRRMTEDLAKLMLRAYNSEADNALRTLRAGNVHTAKRRLDASRTAIARLGNMMEMRISDAYHDLRFEELELTADWLMKKQEEKEAAREERARLREEHRVAKELAEERARLDKERAHLENTLAALRARGEDDPILSARLAEVDEAIAQNDFRLANIRAGYVYVISNEGAFGANVVKIGLTRRLEPRERIFELGGASVPFRFDTHALYFSEDAVTLELELHRHFAARAVNQANPRKEFFFASPAEVREVLLEKVGNILEFTEEAEATEYRQSRGLWPER
;
A
#
# COMPACT_ATOMS: atom_id res chain seq x y z
N VAL A 1 23.13 -25.25 19.88
CA VAL A 1 24.01 -25.28 21.01
C VAL A 1 23.18 -25.58 22.25
N LEU A 2 23.38 -26.77 22.77
CA LEU A 2 22.83 -27.34 24.00
C LEU A 2 23.24 -26.50 25.22
N TRP A 3 22.35 -26.41 26.20
CA TRP A 3 22.78 -26.38 27.59
C TRP A 3 21.81 -27.17 28.47
N LEU A 4 22.45 -28.09 29.25
CA LEU A 4 21.93 -29.10 30.16
C LEU A 4 21.51 -28.51 31.51
N ALA A 5 20.60 -29.25 32.14
CA ALA A 5 20.28 -29.19 33.56
C ALA A 5 21.42 -29.82 34.41
N PRO A 6 21.40 -29.67 35.74
CA PRO A 6 21.76 -30.81 36.56
C PRO A 6 20.70 -31.16 37.62
N GLU A 7 20.52 -32.46 37.75
CA GLU A 7 19.96 -33.20 38.86
C GLU A 7 20.88 -33.18 40.11
N GLY A 8 20.28 -33.44 41.26
CA GLY A 8 21.00 -33.75 42.52
C GLY A 8 20.05 -34.11 43.65
N SER A 9 19.75 -35.33 43.75
CA SER A 9 19.57 -36.38 44.76
C SER A 9 19.87 -35.99 46.23
N ALA A 10 18.98 -36.33 47.17
CA ALA A 10 18.77 -37.54 47.97
C ALA A 10 19.17 -37.40 49.44
N GLU A 11 18.48 -38.22 50.25
CA GLU A 11 18.72 -38.71 51.65
C GLU A 11 18.26 -37.75 52.76
N GLY A 12 17.23 -37.99 53.56
CA GLY A 12 16.97 -39.24 54.32
C GLY A 12 17.46 -39.11 55.76
N THR A 13 16.53 -38.98 56.70
CA THR A 13 16.72 -39.57 58.04
C THR A 13 15.39 -39.44 58.86
N GLU A 14 14.89 -40.59 59.24
CA GLU A 14 13.89 -40.79 60.33
C GLU A 14 14.45 -40.36 61.68
N LEU A 15 13.58 -39.84 62.56
CA LEU A 15 13.57 -40.22 63.99
C LEU A 15 12.23 -39.81 64.64
N ARG A 16 11.73 -40.82 65.36
CA ARG A 16 10.54 -40.80 66.24
C ARG A 16 10.71 -39.87 67.43
N SER A 17 9.62 -39.27 67.89
CA SER A 17 9.22 -39.46 69.31
C SER A 17 7.81 -38.85 69.63
N GLU A 18 7.10 -39.57 70.43
CA GLU A 18 5.81 -39.41 71.02
C GLU A 18 5.60 -38.08 71.72
N GLY A 19 4.32 -37.66 71.82
CA GLY A 19 3.91 -36.81 72.91
C GLY A 19 2.71 -35.90 72.63
N GLN A 20 1.55 -36.35 73.16
CA GLN A 20 0.47 -35.54 73.71
C GLN A 20 -0.38 -34.64 72.80
N THR A 21 -1.61 -35.05 72.65
CA THR A 21 -2.74 -34.19 72.24
C THR A 21 -3.05 -33.14 73.31
N PRO A 22 -3.38 -31.92 72.91
CA PRO A 22 -4.43 -31.17 73.58
C PRO A 22 -5.58 -30.91 72.61
N ASP A 23 -6.73 -31.13 73.22
CA ASP A 23 -8.07 -30.79 72.75
C ASP A 23 -8.15 -29.30 72.34
N LEU A 24 -8.45 -29.03 71.06
CA LEU A 24 -8.75 -27.67 70.56
C LEU A 24 -9.98 -27.71 69.67
N GLN A 25 -11.00 -27.06 70.19
CA GLN A 25 -12.26 -26.75 69.54
C GLN A 25 -12.10 -26.23 68.11
N PRO A 26 -13.02 -26.48 67.16
CA PRO A 26 -12.97 -26.00 65.83
C PRO A 26 -13.16 -24.48 65.79
N PRO A 27 -12.33 -23.74 65.00
CA PRO A 27 -12.55 -22.35 64.77
C PRO A 27 -13.71 -22.13 63.78
N VAL A 28 -14.52 -21.17 64.14
CA VAL A 28 -15.66 -20.61 63.42
C VAL A 28 -15.22 -20.22 62.02
N ALA A 29 -15.66 -20.98 61.05
CA ALA A 29 -15.48 -20.63 59.58
C ALA A 29 -16.81 -20.07 59.06
N SER A 30 -16.97 -18.76 59.02
CA SER A 30 -18.16 -18.19 58.38
C SER A 30 -18.00 -16.77 57.77
N GLU A 31 -16.79 -16.21 57.64
CA GLU A 31 -16.68 -14.90 56.97
C GLU A 31 -15.93 -14.90 55.62
N GLY A 32 -15.23 -15.99 55.28
CA GLY A 32 -14.49 -16.05 53.98
C GLY A 32 -15.30 -16.58 52.80
N ALA A 33 -16.27 -17.46 53.01
CA ALA A 33 -17.02 -18.11 51.93
C ALA A 33 -18.01 -17.15 51.23
N GLY A 34 -18.62 -16.23 51.96
CA GLY A 34 -19.52 -15.24 51.34
C GLY A 34 -18.85 -14.15 50.51
N GLY A 35 -17.56 -13.92 50.74
CA GLY A 35 -16.74 -13.00 49.91
C GLY A 35 -16.40 -13.61 48.55
N ILE A 36 -15.94 -14.86 48.56
CA ILE A 36 -15.55 -15.60 47.34
C ILE A 36 -16.78 -15.89 46.48
N GLU A 37 -17.94 -16.21 47.04
CA GLU A 37 -19.18 -16.39 46.28
C GLU A 37 -19.66 -15.10 45.64
N LYS A 38 -19.53 -13.95 46.31
CA LYS A 38 -19.84 -12.64 45.71
C LYS A 38 -18.88 -12.26 44.61
N GLU A 39 -17.59 -12.46 44.76
CA GLU A 39 -16.61 -12.24 43.72
C GLU A 39 -16.84 -13.18 42.50
N LEU A 40 -17.13 -14.45 42.76
CA LEU A 40 -17.46 -15.41 41.71
C LEU A 40 -18.73 -15.02 40.93
N ALA A 41 -19.74 -14.51 41.63
CA ALA A 41 -20.97 -14.02 41.02
C ALA A 41 -20.71 -12.76 40.19
N LEU A 42 -19.84 -11.86 40.65
CA LEU A 42 -19.43 -10.64 39.92
C LEU A 42 -18.66 -10.99 38.64
N VAL A 43 -17.67 -11.86 38.73
CA VAL A 43 -16.88 -12.34 37.58
C VAL A 43 -17.74 -13.12 36.58
N LYS A 44 -18.71 -13.91 37.04
CA LYS A 44 -19.66 -14.58 36.13
C LYS A 44 -20.59 -13.59 35.44
N ALA A 45 -21.05 -12.54 36.11
CA ALA A 45 -21.87 -11.48 35.52
C ALA A 45 -21.07 -10.67 34.48
N GLU A 46 -19.82 -10.35 34.79
CA GLU A 46 -18.92 -9.65 33.86
C GLU A 46 -18.58 -10.49 32.63
N ASN A 47 -18.29 -11.78 32.80
CA ASN A 47 -18.10 -12.71 31.68
C ASN A 47 -19.37 -12.88 30.83
N HIS A 48 -20.55 -12.85 31.43
CA HIS A 48 -21.81 -12.90 30.69
C HIS A 48 -22.02 -11.59 29.87
N ALA A 49 -21.72 -10.44 30.46
CA ALA A 49 -21.80 -9.15 29.81
C ALA A 49 -20.78 -9.03 28.68
N LEU A 50 -19.54 -9.50 28.86
CA LEU A 50 -18.50 -9.55 27.83
C LEU A 50 -18.87 -10.50 26.69
N ARG A 51 -19.47 -11.65 26.99
CA ARG A 51 -19.97 -12.58 25.96
C ARG A 51 -21.13 -12.00 25.17
N ALA A 52 -22.08 -11.34 25.83
CA ALA A 52 -23.17 -10.62 25.15
C ALA A 52 -22.64 -9.47 24.26
N LYS A 53 -21.62 -8.75 24.74
CA LYS A 53 -20.98 -7.69 23.96
C LYS A 53 -20.17 -8.24 22.77
N LEU A 54 -19.52 -9.40 22.91
CA LEU A 54 -18.86 -10.13 21.81
C LEU A 54 -19.88 -10.63 20.78
N GLU A 55 -21.04 -11.07 21.24
CA GLU A 55 -22.12 -11.55 20.36
C GLU A 55 -22.82 -10.40 19.64
N SER A 56 -23.02 -9.24 20.30
CA SER A 56 -23.49 -8.03 19.65
C SER A 56 -22.51 -7.49 18.62
N LEU A 57 -21.19 -7.50 18.91
CA LEU A 57 -20.15 -7.13 17.95
C LEU A 57 -20.04 -8.11 16.78
N ARG A 58 -20.37 -9.39 16.97
CA ARG A 58 -20.49 -10.39 15.90
C ARG A 58 -21.76 -10.24 15.07
N SER A 59 -22.85 -9.74 15.66
CA SER A 59 -24.12 -9.50 14.95
C SER A 59 -24.16 -8.16 14.20
N GLU A 60 -23.20 -7.24 14.42
CA GLU A 60 -23.04 -5.99 13.69
C GLU A 60 -22.24 -6.14 12.38
N GLU A 61 -21.91 -7.35 11.97
CA GLU A 61 -21.15 -7.69 10.75
C GLU A 61 -21.87 -7.55 9.38
N PRO A 62 -23.13 -7.10 9.24
CA PRO A 62 -23.65 -6.81 7.89
C PRO A 62 -23.17 -5.47 7.29
N VAL A 63 -22.54 -4.58 8.09
CA VAL A 63 -22.14 -3.24 7.65
C VAL A 63 -20.79 -3.25 6.92
N GLU A 64 -19.89 -4.16 7.25
CA GLU A 64 -18.56 -4.24 6.61
C GLU A 64 -18.59 -4.61 5.12
N LEU A 65 -19.60 -5.37 4.66
CA LEU A 65 -19.71 -5.74 3.24
C LEU A 65 -20.07 -4.55 2.35
N SER A 66 -20.84 -3.60 2.87
CA SER A 66 -21.23 -2.36 2.20
C SER A 66 -20.05 -1.39 2.10
N ASP A 67 -19.26 -1.24 3.17
CA ASP A 67 -18.12 -0.36 3.21
C ASP A 67 -16.95 -0.85 2.34
N ALA A 68 -16.70 -2.15 2.28
CA ALA A 68 -15.70 -2.73 1.39
C ALA A 68 -16.06 -2.52 -0.08
N LEU A 69 -17.35 -2.62 -0.45
CA LEU A 69 -17.85 -2.32 -1.79
C LEU A 69 -17.74 -0.83 -2.11
N VAL A 70 -18.10 0.05 -1.19
CA VAL A 70 -17.97 1.51 -1.35
C VAL A 70 -16.49 1.90 -1.49
N LEU A 71 -15.61 1.35 -0.66
CA LEU A 71 -14.16 1.59 -0.74
C LEU A 71 -13.56 1.04 -2.05
N GLN A 72 -14.03 -0.09 -2.52
CA GLN A 72 -13.63 -0.66 -3.82
C GLN A 72 -14.09 0.23 -5.00
N HIS A 73 -15.29 0.82 -4.93
CA HIS A 73 -15.78 1.76 -5.93
C HIS A 73 -15.00 3.07 -5.98
N VAL A 74 -14.46 3.52 -4.86
CA VAL A 74 -13.60 4.71 -4.77
C VAL A 74 -12.11 4.40 -4.95
N GLY A 75 -11.75 3.16 -5.33
CA GLY A 75 -10.38 2.78 -5.65
C GLY A 75 -9.49 2.44 -4.43
N ILE A 76 -10.05 2.32 -3.24
CA ILE A 76 -9.34 1.88 -2.05
C ILE A 76 -9.44 0.36 -1.96
N TYR A 77 -8.34 -0.33 -2.30
CA TYR A 77 -8.28 -1.78 -2.18
C TYR A 77 -7.91 -2.18 -0.76
N ARG A 78 -8.77 -2.99 -0.11
CA ARG A 78 -8.48 -3.58 1.19
C ARG A 78 -8.08 -5.04 0.96
N TYR A 79 -6.88 -5.42 1.39
CA TYR A 79 -6.41 -6.80 1.30
C TYR A 79 -7.23 -7.72 2.19
N HIS A 80 -7.69 -8.85 1.65
CA HIS A 80 -8.40 -9.89 2.40
C HIS A 80 -7.40 -10.65 3.29
N HIS A 81 -6.21 -10.89 2.75
CA HIS A 81 -5.10 -11.58 3.41
C HIS A 81 -3.84 -10.72 3.30
N PRO A 82 -3.52 -9.85 4.29
CA PRO A 82 -2.37 -8.96 4.19
C PRO A 82 -1.05 -9.75 4.26
N LEU A 83 -0.42 -9.96 3.12
CA LEU A 83 0.91 -10.55 3.00
C LEU A 83 1.94 -9.51 2.51
N GLU A 84 3.21 -9.72 2.84
CA GLU A 84 4.26 -8.73 2.60
C GLU A 84 4.60 -8.52 1.12
N SER A 85 4.54 -9.58 0.31
CA SER A 85 5.00 -9.54 -1.09
C SER A 85 4.15 -10.40 -2.02
N ALA A 86 4.20 -10.11 -3.33
CA ALA A 86 3.55 -10.93 -4.35
C ALA A 86 4.05 -12.38 -4.34
N ALA A 87 5.31 -12.63 -3.98
CA ALA A 87 5.86 -13.97 -3.84
C ALA A 87 5.22 -14.75 -2.68
N ALA A 88 4.95 -14.08 -1.54
CA ALA A 88 4.26 -14.70 -0.41
C ALA A 88 2.82 -15.14 -0.78
N TYR A 89 2.10 -14.31 -1.54
CA TYR A 89 0.79 -14.68 -2.09
C TYR A 89 0.87 -15.88 -3.01
N GLN A 90 1.87 -15.94 -3.89
CA GLN A 90 2.05 -17.07 -4.80
C GLN A 90 2.29 -18.38 -4.05
N THR A 91 3.16 -18.39 -3.04
CA THR A 91 3.39 -19.57 -2.19
C THR A 91 2.09 -20.02 -1.49
N ARG A 92 1.28 -19.08 -1.02
CA ARG A 92 0.00 -19.41 -0.39
C ARG A 92 -0.98 -20.01 -1.39
N LEU A 93 -1.07 -19.46 -2.62
CA LEU A 93 -1.89 -19.99 -3.70
C LEU A 93 -1.48 -21.42 -4.08
N GLU A 94 -0.20 -21.72 -4.22
CA GLU A 94 0.31 -23.08 -4.48
C GLU A 94 -0.11 -24.08 -3.38
N SER A 95 -0.13 -23.63 -2.12
CA SER A 95 -0.64 -24.43 -1.00
C SER A 95 -2.14 -24.70 -1.13
N ILE A 96 -2.94 -23.72 -1.57
CA ILE A 96 -4.38 -23.88 -1.81
C ILE A 96 -4.64 -24.82 -2.97
N GLU A 97 -3.93 -24.66 -4.09
CA GLU A 97 -4.04 -25.55 -5.23
C GLU A 97 -3.77 -27.01 -4.84
N SER A 98 -2.74 -27.24 -4.01
CA SER A 98 -2.42 -28.57 -3.48
C SER A 98 -3.57 -29.14 -2.64
N ARG A 99 -4.18 -28.34 -1.77
CA ARG A 99 -5.34 -28.72 -0.95
C ARG A 99 -6.58 -29.00 -1.81
N VAL A 100 -6.84 -28.17 -2.82
CA VAL A 100 -7.92 -28.38 -3.80
C VAL A 100 -7.74 -29.74 -4.49
N ALA A 101 -6.54 -30.03 -4.98
CA ALA A 101 -6.23 -31.28 -5.64
C ALA A 101 -6.38 -32.50 -4.70
N GLU A 102 -5.98 -32.37 -3.43
CA GLU A 102 -6.14 -33.41 -2.43
C GLU A 102 -7.61 -33.70 -2.12
N MET A 103 -8.43 -32.65 -1.91
CA MET A 103 -9.88 -32.83 -1.68
C MET A 103 -10.60 -33.46 -2.85
N VAL A 104 -10.19 -33.19 -4.09
CA VAL A 104 -10.72 -33.83 -5.29
C VAL A 104 -10.33 -35.33 -5.32
N LYS A 105 -9.05 -35.64 -5.06
CA LYS A 105 -8.54 -37.03 -5.05
C LYS A 105 -9.14 -37.88 -3.95
N SER A 106 -9.34 -37.32 -2.75
CA SER A 106 -9.92 -38.01 -1.61
C SER A 106 -11.45 -38.11 -1.68
N GLY A 107 -12.08 -37.44 -2.67
CA GLY A 107 -13.55 -37.43 -2.82
C GLY A 107 -14.28 -36.52 -1.82
N GLN A 108 -13.54 -35.71 -1.04
CA GLN A 108 -14.09 -34.79 -0.03
C GLN A 108 -14.69 -33.49 -0.63
N ALA A 109 -14.47 -33.24 -1.92
CA ALA A 109 -15.00 -32.07 -2.62
C ALA A 109 -16.53 -32.11 -2.80
N ILE A 110 -17.14 -33.29 -2.70
CA ILE A 110 -18.58 -33.49 -2.84
C ILE A 110 -19.13 -34.31 -1.67
N VAL A 111 -20.22 -33.83 -1.10
CA VAL A 111 -21.07 -34.62 -0.20
C VAL A 111 -21.99 -35.46 -1.05
N LYS A 112 -22.09 -36.75 -0.76
CA LYS A 112 -22.96 -37.71 -1.44
C LYS A 112 -23.57 -38.72 -0.48
N SER A 113 -24.77 -39.22 -0.75
CA SER A 113 -25.39 -40.31 0.01
C SER A 113 -24.67 -41.62 -0.28
N GLU A 114 -24.33 -42.38 0.78
CA GLU A 114 -23.73 -43.72 0.64
C GLU A 114 -24.76 -44.83 0.41
N MET A 115 -26.03 -44.57 0.75
CA MET A 115 -27.11 -45.54 0.75
C MET A 115 -28.05 -45.40 -0.47
N PHE A 116 -27.70 -44.61 -1.45
CA PHE A 116 -28.51 -44.44 -2.65
C PHE A 116 -28.58 -45.73 -3.47
N THR A 117 -29.82 -46.22 -3.72
CA THR A 117 -30.08 -47.40 -4.52
C THR A 117 -30.76 -47.05 -5.83
N PHE A 118 -30.33 -47.66 -6.90
CA PHE A 118 -30.97 -47.55 -8.22
C PHE A 118 -31.37 -48.93 -8.72
N ASN A 119 -32.62 -49.10 -9.17
CA ASN A 119 -33.17 -50.39 -9.58
C ASN A 119 -32.94 -51.48 -8.53
N ASN A 120 -33.15 -51.19 -7.27
CA ASN A 120 -32.93 -52.12 -6.15
C ASN A 120 -31.49 -52.62 -5.98
N SER A 121 -30.51 -51.92 -6.58
CA SER A 121 -29.08 -52.26 -6.53
C SER A 121 -28.27 -51.12 -5.95
N ILE A 122 -27.59 -51.38 -4.82
CA ILE A 122 -26.64 -50.44 -4.17
C ILE A 122 -25.44 -50.19 -5.11
N ALA A 123 -24.97 -51.24 -5.81
CA ALA A 123 -23.82 -51.11 -6.70
C ALA A 123 -24.10 -50.19 -7.90
N GLN A 124 -25.28 -50.26 -8.48
CA GLN A 124 -25.69 -49.37 -9.57
C GLN A 124 -25.91 -47.94 -9.04
N GLY A 125 -26.52 -47.80 -7.86
CA GLY A 125 -26.70 -46.52 -7.20
C GLY A 125 -25.37 -45.81 -6.93
N ARG A 126 -24.39 -46.55 -6.39
CA ARG A 126 -23.04 -46.02 -6.11
C ARG A 126 -22.35 -45.56 -7.40
N ARG A 127 -22.38 -46.34 -8.48
CA ARG A 127 -21.79 -45.93 -9.77
C ARG A 127 -22.43 -44.67 -10.33
N MET A 128 -23.75 -44.55 -10.23
CA MET A 128 -24.49 -43.38 -10.70
C MET A 128 -24.14 -42.13 -9.88
N THR A 129 -24.05 -42.24 -8.57
CA THR A 129 -23.63 -41.13 -7.70
C THR A 129 -22.17 -40.71 -7.94
N GLU A 130 -21.27 -41.65 -8.23
CA GLU A 130 -19.87 -41.34 -8.58
C GLU A 130 -19.76 -40.59 -9.92
N ASP A 131 -20.50 -41.01 -10.94
CA ASP A 131 -20.48 -40.35 -12.25
C ASP A 131 -21.14 -38.97 -12.19
N LEU A 132 -22.24 -38.81 -11.43
CA LEU A 132 -22.86 -37.52 -11.18
C LEU A 132 -21.92 -36.59 -10.38
N ALA A 133 -21.21 -37.11 -9.36
CA ALA A 133 -20.23 -36.35 -8.59
C ALA A 133 -19.15 -35.77 -9.49
N LYS A 134 -18.59 -36.53 -10.42
CA LYS A 134 -17.61 -36.04 -11.39
C LYS A 134 -18.18 -34.92 -12.27
N LEU A 135 -19.42 -35.07 -12.73
CA LEU A 135 -20.10 -34.07 -13.56
C LEU A 135 -20.35 -32.78 -12.79
N MET A 136 -20.87 -32.87 -11.56
CA MET A 136 -21.12 -31.73 -10.66
C MET A 136 -19.81 -30.98 -10.36
N LEU A 137 -18.74 -31.70 -10.01
CA LEU A 137 -17.44 -31.12 -9.71
C LEU A 137 -16.84 -30.43 -10.95
N ARG A 138 -16.97 -31.05 -12.13
CA ARG A 138 -16.51 -30.44 -13.38
C ARG A 138 -17.25 -29.14 -13.70
N ALA A 139 -18.57 -29.12 -13.53
CA ALA A 139 -19.38 -27.92 -13.75
C ALA A 139 -18.99 -26.82 -12.78
N TYR A 140 -18.86 -27.14 -11.49
CA TYR A 140 -18.44 -26.18 -10.46
C TYR A 140 -17.04 -25.63 -10.72
N ASN A 141 -16.07 -26.50 -11.01
CA ASN A 141 -14.68 -26.06 -11.27
C ASN A 141 -14.57 -25.23 -12.54
N SER A 142 -15.36 -25.53 -13.59
CA SER A 142 -15.41 -24.70 -14.80
C SER A 142 -15.83 -23.25 -14.47
N GLU A 143 -16.81 -23.06 -13.58
CA GLU A 143 -17.22 -21.72 -13.15
C GLU A 143 -16.18 -21.06 -12.24
N ALA A 144 -15.55 -21.81 -11.32
CA ALA A 144 -14.48 -21.32 -10.48
C ALA A 144 -13.25 -20.86 -11.31
N ASP A 145 -12.84 -21.66 -12.29
CA ASP A 145 -11.72 -21.33 -13.19
C ASP A 145 -12.06 -20.15 -14.10
N ASN A 146 -13.31 -20.01 -14.51
CA ASN A 146 -13.78 -18.85 -15.26
C ASN A 146 -13.76 -17.59 -14.38
N ALA A 147 -14.19 -17.70 -13.13
CA ALA A 147 -14.11 -16.62 -12.14
C ALA A 147 -12.66 -16.16 -11.94
N LEU A 148 -11.73 -17.08 -11.74
CA LEU A 148 -10.29 -16.79 -11.59
C LEU A 148 -9.69 -16.09 -12.83
N ARG A 149 -10.02 -16.58 -14.04
CA ARG A 149 -9.52 -15.98 -15.29
C ARG A 149 -10.01 -14.55 -15.52
N THR A 150 -11.21 -14.22 -15.08
CA THR A 150 -11.83 -12.90 -15.26
C THR A 150 -11.63 -12.00 -14.05
N LEU A 151 -10.91 -12.48 -13.02
CA LEU A 151 -10.71 -11.79 -11.76
C LEU A 151 -9.89 -10.52 -11.94
N ARG A 152 -10.35 -9.46 -11.27
CA ARG A 152 -9.63 -8.21 -11.09
C ARG A 152 -9.77 -7.80 -9.63
N ALA A 153 -8.87 -6.96 -9.12
CA ALA A 153 -8.92 -6.48 -7.75
C ALA A 153 -10.30 -5.91 -7.33
N GLY A 154 -11.03 -5.29 -8.25
CA GLY A 154 -12.33 -4.66 -7.96
C GLY A 154 -13.57 -5.53 -8.16
N ASN A 155 -13.46 -6.82 -8.55
CA ASN A 155 -14.64 -7.65 -8.86
C ASN A 155 -14.75 -8.95 -8.05
N VAL A 156 -13.96 -9.09 -6.97
CA VAL A 156 -13.93 -10.29 -6.11
C VAL A 156 -15.31 -10.68 -5.60
N HIS A 157 -16.05 -9.71 -5.09
CA HIS A 157 -17.39 -9.93 -4.56
C HIS A 157 -18.35 -10.47 -5.63
N THR A 158 -18.30 -9.92 -6.84
CA THR A 158 -19.11 -10.41 -7.96
C THR A 158 -18.71 -11.83 -8.35
N ALA A 159 -17.41 -12.15 -8.37
CA ALA A 159 -16.90 -13.48 -8.64
C ALA A 159 -17.38 -14.50 -7.61
N LYS A 160 -17.29 -14.16 -6.31
CA LYS A 160 -17.82 -14.99 -5.22
C LYS A 160 -19.33 -15.25 -5.34
N ARG A 161 -20.13 -14.21 -5.57
CA ARG A 161 -21.59 -14.35 -5.75
C ARG A 161 -21.95 -15.28 -6.91
N ARG A 162 -21.20 -15.20 -8.03
CA ARG A 162 -21.43 -16.09 -9.17
C ARG A 162 -21.09 -17.53 -8.84
N LEU A 163 -20.00 -17.76 -8.12
CA LEU A 163 -19.58 -19.10 -7.72
C LEU A 163 -20.56 -19.71 -6.70
N ASP A 164 -21.10 -18.92 -5.77
CA ASP A 164 -22.13 -19.33 -4.82
C ASP A 164 -23.45 -19.67 -5.52
N ALA A 165 -23.88 -18.84 -6.47
CA ALA A 165 -25.06 -19.12 -7.30
C ALA A 165 -24.90 -20.42 -8.09
N SER A 166 -23.71 -20.69 -8.64
CA SER A 166 -23.41 -21.95 -9.33
C SER A 166 -23.48 -23.14 -8.38
N ARG A 167 -22.89 -23.02 -7.17
CA ARG A 167 -22.99 -24.03 -6.11
C ARG A 167 -24.45 -24.37 -5.79
N THR A 168 -25.26 -23.33 -5.58
CA THR A 168 -26.69 -23.48 -5.26
C THR A 168 -27.45 -24.16 -6.38
N ALA A 169 -27.18 -23.78 -7.64
CA ALA A 169 -27.81 -24.44 -8.81
C ALA A 169 -27.43 -25.92 -8.92
N ILE A 170 -26.15 -26.26 -8.73
CA ILE A 170 -25.65 -27.63 -8.74
C ILE A 170 -26.27 -28.45 -7.61
N ALA A 171 -26.34 -27.89 -6.38
CA ALA A 171 -26.98 -28.58 -5.25
C ALA A 171 -28.46 -28.89 -5.50
N ARG A 172 -29.19 -27.97 -6.16
CA ARG A 172 -30.60 -28.19 -6.56
C ARG A 172 -30.74 -29.36 -7.50
N LEU A 173 -29.82 -29.54 -8.47
CA LEU A 173 -29.82 -30.67 -9.41
C LEU A 173 -29.45 -31.99 -8.72
N GLY A 174 -28.59 -31.95 -7.70
CA GLY A 174 -28.15 -33.11 -6.92
C GLY A 174 -29.12 -33.53 -5.80
N ASN A 175 -30.18 -32.77 -5.53
CA ASN A 175 -31.03 -32.90 -4.34
C ASN A 175 -31.68 -34.31 -4.20
N MET A 176 -32.08 -34.93 -5.30
CA MET A 176 -32.67 -36.27 -5.27
C MET A 176 -31.72 -37.37 -4.75
N MET A 177 -30.40 -37.13 -4.81
CA MET A 177 -29.36 -38.04 -4.34
C MET A 177 -28.59 -37.45 -3.14
N GLU A 178 -29.13 -36.39 -2.52
CA GLU A 178 -28.49 -35.65 -1.40
C GLU A 178 -27.06 -35.20 -1.72
N MET A 179 -26.81 -34.82 -2.98
CA MET A 179 -25.50 -34.50 -3.47
C MET A 179 -25.30 -32.98 -3.56
N ARG A 180 -24.18 -32.49 -3.05
CA ARG A 180 -23.79 -31.09 -3.12
C ARG A 180 -22.26 -30.89 -3.06
N ILE A 181 -21.78 -29.78 -3.53
CA ILE A 181 -20.39 -29.37 -3.30
C ILE A 181 -20.20 -29.17 -1.80
N SER A 182 -19.12 -29.72 -1.22
CA SER A 182 -18.85 -29.60 0.22
C SER A 182 -18.55 -28.15 0.59
N ASP A 183 -18.92 -27.78 1.82
CA ASP A 183 -18.69 -26.42 2.33
C ASP A 183 -17.18 -26.12 2.35
N ALA A 184 -16.39 -27.05 2.89
CA ALA A 184 -14.94 -26.90 2.98
C ALA A 184 -14.25 -26.72 1.61
N TYR A 185 -14.75 -27.39 0.56
CA TYR A 185 -14.23 -27.21 -0.80
C TYR A 185 -14.61 -25.84 -1.37
N HIS A 186 -15.84 -25.41 -1.11
CA HIS A 186 -16.33 -24.11 -1.54
C HIS A 186 -15.56 -22.97 -0.87
N ASP A 187 -15.35 -23.04 0.45
CA ASP A 187 -14.59 -22.06 1.21
C ASP A 187 -13.14 -21.97 0.71
N LEU A 188 -12.53 -23.10 0.39
CA LEU A 188 -11.19 -23.15 -0.18
C LEU A 188 -11.11 -22.47 -1.56
N ARG A 189 -12.13 -22.61 -2.40
CA ARG A 189 -12.21 -21.91 -3.70
C ARG A 189 -12.51 -20.42 -3.51
N PHE A 190 -13.18 -20.02 -2.44
CA PHE A 190 -13.35 -18.61 -2.06
C PHE A 190 -12.04 -17.99 -1.60
N GLU A 191 -11.28 -18.69 -0.73
CA GLU A 191 -9.94 -18.27 -0.31
C GLU A 191 -9.00 -18.08 -1.53
N GLU A 192 -9.08 -18.97 -2.50
CA GLU A 192 -8.31 -18.86 -3.75
C GLU A 192 -8.66 -17.61 -4.56
N LEU A 193 -9.95 -17.27 -4.68
CA LEU A 193 -10.39 -16.04 -5.35
C LEU A 193 -9.86 -14.79 -4.64
N GLU A 194 -9.95 -14.74 -3.32
CA GLU A 194 -9.47 -13.62 -2.52
C GLU A 194 -7.97 -13.44 -2.65
N LEU A 195 -7.22 -14.51 -2.43
CA LEU A 195 -5.76 -14.48 -2.54
C LEU A 195 -5.28 -14.13 -3.94
N THR A 196 -5.99 -14.59 -4.97
CA THR A 196 -5.64 -14.25 -6.36
C THR A 196 -5.84 -12.76 -6.62
N ALA A 197 -6.93 -12.17 -6.12
CA ALA A 197 -7.18 -10.74 -6.25
C ALA A 197 -6.14 -9.90 -5.48
N ASP A 198 -5.83 -10.31 -4.26
CA ASP A 198 -4.79 -9.69 -3.43
C ASP A 198 -3.41 -9.76 -4.10
N TRP A 199 -3.07 -10.92 -4.67
CA TRP A 199 -1.84 -11.10 -5.45
C TRP A 199 -1.76 -10.17 -6.65
N LEU A 200 -2.86 -10.06 -7.44
CA LEU A 200 -2.91 -9.17 -8.60
C LEU A 200 -2.67 -7.71 -8.19
N MET A 201 -3.29 -7.29 -7.09
CA MET A 201 -3.13 -5.94 -6.56
C MET A 201 -1.69 -5.70 -6.08
N LYS A 202 -1.14 -6.63 -5.29
CA LYS A 202 0.24 -6.54 -4.79
C LYS A 202 1.27 -6.51 -5.91
N LYS A 203 1.09 -7.36 -6.90
CA LYS A 203 1.93 -7.38 -8.10
C LYS A 203 1.89 -6.06 -8.88
N GLN A 204 0.71 -5.43 -8.94
CA GLN A 204 0.56 -4.12 -9.56
C GLN A 204 1.28 -3.03 -8.76
N GLU A 205 1.12 -3.02 -7.43
CA GLU A 205 1.83 -2.09 -6.53
C GLU A 205 3.37 -2.23 -6.65
N GLU A 206 3.88 -3.47 -6.62
CA GLU A 206 5.32 -3.73 -6.77
C GLU A 206 5.85 -3.27 -8.14
N LYS A 207 5.07 -3.50 -9.19
CA LYS A 207 5.42 -3.05 -10.55
C LYS A 207 5.46 -1.51 -10.65
N GLU A 208 4.49 -0.84 -10.05
CA GLU A 208 4.47 0.63 -10.01
C GLU A 208 5.63 1.17 -9.18
N ALA A 209 5.89 0.61 -7.99
CA ALA A 209 7.04 0.99 -7.17
C ALA A 209 8.38 0.79 -7.89
N ALA A 210 8.56 -0.33 -8.59
CA ALA A 210 9.76 -0.59 -9.39
C ALA A 210 9.90 0.37 -10.58
N ARG A 211 8.78 0.77 -11.20
CA ARG A 211 8.78 1.76 -12.29
C ARG A 211 9.18 3.15 -11.78
N GLU A 212 8.63 3.56 -10.64
CA GLU A 212 8.94 4.84 -10.01
C GLU A 212 10.41 4.90 -9.57
N GLU A 213 10.92 3.83 -8.96
CA GLU A 213 12.33 3.74 -8.56
C GLU A 213 13.28 3.84 -9.76
N ARG A 214 12.96 3.16 -10.86
CA ARG A 214 13.74 3.28 -12.10
C ARG A 214 13.67 4.69 -12.69
N ALA A 215 12.52 5.37 -12.57
CA ALA A 215 12.39 6.74 -13.02
C ALA A 215 13.22 7.69 -12.16
N ARG A 216 13.24 7.49 -10.82
CA ARG A 216 14.08 8.23 -9.90
C ARG A 216 15.56 8.07 -10.20
N LEU A 217 16.04 6.84 -10.35
CA LEU A 217 17.45 6.57 -10.69
C LEU A 217 17.87 7.18 -12.02
N ARG A 218 16.99 7.17 -13.03
CA ARG A 218 17.26 7.85 -14.32
C ARG A 218 17.38 9.36 -14.16
N GLU A 219 16.52 9.94 -13.34
CA GLU A 219 16.55 11.37 -13.05
C GLU A 219 17.82 11.76 -12.30
N GLU A 220 18.19 11.00 -11.28
CA GLU A 220 19.44 11.20 -10.52
C GLU A 220 20.67 11.13 -11.44
N HIS A 221 20.72 10.11 -12.31
CA HIS A 221 21.82 9.98 -13.28
C HIS A 221 21.85 11.14 -14.29
N ARG A 222 20.68 11.61 -14.73
CA ARG A 222 20.58 12.76 -15.63
C ARG A 222 21.11 14.04 -14.97
N VAL A 223 20.66 14.31 -13.74
CA VAL A 223 21.12 15.46 -12.96
C VAL A 223 22.64 15.41 -12.74
N ALA A 224 23.17 14.26 -12.34
CA ALA A 224 24.61 14.10 -12.14
C ALA A 224 25.40 14.37 -13.44
N LYS A 225 24.87 13.93 -14.58
CA LYS A 225 25.47 14.19 -15.88
C LYS A 225 25.43 15.67 -16.25
N GLU A 226 24.29 16.35 -16.07
CA GLU A 226 24.12 17.79 -16.32
C GLU A 226 25.09 18.61 -15.47
N LEU A 227 25.21 18.31 -14.18
CA LEU A 227 26.16 18.98 -13.28
C LEU A 227 27.62 18.77 -13.69
N ALA A 228 27.98 17.55 -14.13
CA ALA A 228 29.33 17.25 -14.58
C ALA A 228 29.66 17.96 -15.91
N GLU A 229 28.72 18.03 -16.86
CA GLU A 229 28.87 18.76 -18.12
C GLU A 229 29.03 20.26 -17.91
N GLU A 230 28.20 20.82 -17.00
CA GLU A 230 28.30 22.25 -16.62
C GLU A 230 29.64 22.57 -15.94
N ARG A 231 30.07 21.69 -15.03
CA ARG A 231 31.39 21.80 -14.38
C ARG A 231 32.52 21.85 -15.40
N ALA A 232 32.51 20.93 -16.38
CA ALA A 232 33.51 20.88 -17.43
C ALA A 232 33.47 22.09 -18.34
N ARG A 233 32.30 22.71 -18.56
CA ARG A 233 32.14 23.98 -19.30
C ARG A 233 32.76 25.13 -18.54
N LEU A 234 32.44 25.27 -17.28
CA LEU A 234 32.95 26.32 -16.39
C LEU A 234 34.49 26.22 -16.22
N ASP A 235 35.04 25.01 -16.11
CA ASP A 235 36.51 24.82 -16.05
C ASP A 235 37.23 25.29 -17.32
N LYS A 236 36.62 25.04 -18.48
CA LYS A 236 37.18 25.53 -19.75
C LYS A 236 37.13 27.06 -19.85
N GLU A 237 36.01 27.68 -19.43
CA GLU A 237 35.83 29.13 -19.39
C GLU A 237 36.84 29.76 -18.44
N ARG A 238 36.98 29.21 -17.21
CA ARG A 238 37.97 29.60 -16.24
C ARG A 238 39.40 29.61 -16.81
N ALA A 239 39.80 28.47 -17.37
CA ALA A 239 41.15 28.34 -17.96
C ALA A 239 41.40 29.35 -19.09
N HIS A 240 40.38 29.65 -19.92
CA HIS A 240 40.46 30.65 -20.96
C HIS A 240 40.67 32.06 -20.39
N LEU A 241 39.88 32.44 -19.34
CA LEU A 241 39.98 33.73 -18.69
C LEU A 241 41.33 33.91 -17.98
N GLU A 242 41.79 32.86 -17.27
CA GLU A 242 43.09 32.85 -16.57
C GLU A 242 44.23 33.05 -17.58
N ASN A 243 44.24 32.36 -18.71
CA ASN A 243 45.25 32.51 -19.77
C ASN A 243 45.23 33.92 -20.40
N THR A 244 44.03 34.48 -20.61
CA THR A 244 43.86 35.81 -21.19
C THR A 244 44.38 36.89 -20.22
N LEU A 245 44.01 36.81 -18.97
CA LEU A 245 44.51 37.73 -17.92
C LEU A 245 46.02 37.61 -17.74
N ALA A 246 46.60 36.42 -17.78
CA ALA A 246 48.02 36.22 -17.70
C ALA A 246 48.76 36.90 -18.90
N ALA A 247 48.21 36.80 -20.10
CA ALA A 247 48.76 37.45 -21.28
C ALA A 247 48.68 38.98 -21.25
N LEU A 248 47.61 39.56 -20.70
CA LEU A 248 47.46 41.00 -20.52
C LEU A 248 48.42 41.51 -19.44
N ARG A 249 48.53 40.84 -18.31
CA ARG A 249 49.48 41.20 -17.23
C ARG A 249 50.94 41.15 -17.69
N ALA A 250 51.29 40.21 -18.55
CA ALA A 250 52.62 40.15 -19.14
C ALA A 250 52.95 41.36 -20.06
N ARG A 251 51.91 42.11 -20.52
CA ARG A 251 52.03 43.36 -21.29
C ARG A 251 51.92 44.59 -20.42
N GLY A 252 51.74 44.44 -19.11
CA GLY A 252 51.55 45.55 -18.19
C GLY A 252 50.14 46.15 -18.19
N GLU A 253 49.19 45.44 -18.82
CA GLU A 253 47.77 45.80 -18.91
C GLU A 253 46.98 45.04 -17.84
N ASP A 254 45.98 45.69 -17.20
CA ASP A 254 45.04 45.06 -16.28
C ASP A 254 43.60 45.27 -16.78
N ASP A 255 42.80 44.21 -16.81
CA ASP A 255 41.41 44.28 -17.24
C ASP A 255 40.48 43.89 -16.07
N PRO A 256 39.86 44.90 -15.43
CA PRO A 256 38.98 44.67 -14.29
C PRO A 256 37.70 43.91 -14.66
N ILE A 257 37.24 44.00 -15.93
CA ILE A 257 36.01 43.31 -16.40
C ILE A 257 36.29 41.81 -16.51
N LEU A 258 37.43 41.44 -17.10
CA LEU A 258 37.81 40.02 -17.17
C LEU A 258 38.10 39.42 -15.78
N SER A 259 38.68 40.21 -14.88
CA SER A 259 38.92 39.81 -13.48
C SER A 259 37.60 39.57 -12.75
N ALA A 260 36.60 40.47 -12.90
CA ALA A 260 35.25 40.28 -12.34
C ALA A 260 34.57 39.04 -12.94
N ARG A 261 34.70 38.82 -14.24
CA ARG A 261 34.13 37.62 -14.88
C ARG A 261 34.77 36.32 -14.39
N LEU A 262 36.08 36.32 -14.12
CA LEU A 262 36.74 35.15 -13.55
C LEU A 262 36.18 34.85 -12.14
N ALA A 263 35.94 35.86 -11.30
CA ALA A 263 35.34 35.68 -9.98
C ALA A 263 33.90 35.13 -10.06
N GLU A 264 33.09 35.59 -11.03
CA GLU A 264 31.76 35.04 -11.28
C GLU A 264 31.82 33.54 -11.68
N VAL A 265 32.78 33.15 -12.54
CA VAL A 265 32.98 31.76 -12.94
C VAL A 265 33.45 30.90 -11.77
N ASP A 266 34.36 31.41 -10.90
CA ASP A 266 34.80 30.68 -9.72
C ASP A 266 33.65 30.50 -8.72
N GLU A 267 32.75 31.47 -8.57
CA GLU A 267 31.54 31.33 -7.76
C GLU A 267 30.58 30.33 -8.34
N ALA A 268 30.34 30.34 -9.66
CA ALA A 268 29.50 29.36 -10.34
C ALA A 268 30.03 27.92 -10.20
N ILE A 269 31.37 27.77 -10.24
CA ILE A 269 32.05 26.49 -9.96
C ILE A 269 31.77 26.03 -8.55
N ALA A 270 31.94 26.91 -7.55
CA ALA A 270 31.70 26.59 -6.14
C ALA A 270 30.23 26.18 -5.91
N GLN A 271 29.27 26.88 -6.51
CA GLN A 271 27.86 26.55 -6.46
C GLN A 271 27.54 25.19 -7.12
N ASN A 272 28.16 24.88 -8.26
CA ASN A 272 28.00 23.58 -8.93
C ASN A 272 28.58 22.45 -8.08
N ASP A 273 29.78 22.63 -7.52
CA ASP A 273 30.42 21.65 -6.63
C ASP A 273 29.60 21.43 -5.35
N PHE A 274 29.00 22.50 -4.79
CA PHE A 274 28.07 22.40 -3.65
C PHE A 274 26.83 21.57 -4.01
N ARG A 275 26.21 21.81 -5.17
CA ARG A 275 25.05 21.01 -5.63
C ARG A 275 25.40 19.54 -5.86
N LEU A 276 26.61 19.28 -6.38
CA LEU A 276 27.09 17.91 -6.61
C LEU A 276 27.32 17.17 -5.27
N ALA A 277 27.88 17.86 -4.28
CA ALA A 277 28.16 17.32 -2.95
C ALA A 277 26.89 17.21 -2.08
N ASN A 278 25.94 18.13 -2.23
CA ASN A 278 24.74 18.20 -1.41
C ASN A 278 23.54 17.58 -2.15
N ILE A 279 23.32 16.31 -1.86
CA ILE A 279 22.23 15.52 -2.44
C ILE A 279 20.83 16.04 -2.01
N ARG A 280 20.74 16.88 -0.99
CA ARG A 280 19.49 17.43 -0.46
C ARG A 280 19.11 18.77 -1.08
N ALA A 281 20.05 19.47 -1.71
CA ALA A 281 19.82 20.74 -2.36
C ALA A 281 19.06 20.59 -3.68
N GLY A 282 18.17 21.55 -3.97
CA GLY A 282 17.37 21.54 -5.20
C GLY A 282 16.31 22.63 -5.20
N TYR A 283 15.41 22.52 -6.17
CA TYR A 283 14.27 23.43 -6.31
C TYR A 283 12.98 22.72 -5.90
N VAL A 284 12.26 23.28 -4.95
CA VAL A 284 10.86 22.94 -4.70
C VAL A 284 10.01 23.76 -5.65
N TYR A 285 9.15 23.09 -6.42
CA TYR A 285 8.23 23.72 -7.35
C TYR A 285 6.77 23.51 -6.91
N VAL A 286 5.97 24.55 -7.12
CA VAL A 286 4.52 24.51 -6.96
C VAL A 286 3.89 24.81 -8.31
N ILE A 287 3.14 23.85 -8.84
CA ILE A 287 2.52 23.96 -10.16
C ILE A 287 1.05 23.56 -10.11
N SER A 288 0.25 24.12 -11.02
CA SER A 288 -1.14 23.72 -11.21
C SER A 288 -1.47 23.48 -12.69
N ASN A 289 -2.63 22.84 -12.92
CA ASN A 289 -3.18 22.70 -14.26
C ASN A 289 -4.71 22.74 -14.12
N GLU A 290 -5.25 23.94 -14.24
CA GLU A 290 -6.68 24.19 -14.05
C GLU A 290 -7.54 23.37 -15.02
N GLY A 291 -7.12 23.24 -16.25
CA GLY A 291 -7.88 22.52 -17.27
C GLY A 291 -7.91 21.00 -17.11
N ALA A 292 -6.90 20.42 -16.43
CA ALA A 292 -6.80 18.98 -16.19
C ALA A 292 -7.36 18.56 -14.83
N PHE A 293 -7.13 19.36 -13.79
CA PHE A 293 -7.39 18.98 -12.40
C PHE A 293 -8.33 19.92 -11.63
N GLY A 294 -8.67 21.09 -12.23
CA GLY A 294 -9.47 22.14 -11.60
C GLY A 294 -8.64 23.22 -10.90
N ALA A 295 -9.30 24.32 -10.52
CA ALA A 295 -8.66 25.54 -10.02
C ALA A 295 -7.93 25.38 -8.67
N ASN A 296 -8.36 24.44 -7.82
CA ASN A 296 -7.83 24.27 -6.46
C ASN A 296 -7.07 22.96 -6.31
N VAL A 297 -6.32 22.57 -7.33
CA VAL A 297 -5.43 21.41 -7.27
C VAL A 297 -4.02 21.82 -7.66
N VAL A 298 -3.09 21.64 -6.75
CA VAL A 298 -1.67 21.90 -6.98
C VAL A 298 -0.86 20.63 -6.88
N LYS A 299 0.26 20.60 -7.60
CA LYS A 299 1.32 19.64 -7.42
C LYS A 299 2.51 20.35 -6.75
N ILE A 300 3.01 19.75 -5.68
CA ILE A 300 4.23 20.17 -4.99
C ILE A 300 5.27 19.08 -5.22
N GLY A 301 6.45 19.45 -5.69
CA GLY A 301 7.51 18.48 -5.95
C GLY A 301 8.89 19.10 -5.95
N LEU A 302 9.90 18.25 -6.06
CA LEU A 302 11.32 18.59 -6.03
C LEU A 302 11.98 18.28 -7.37
N THR A 303 12.91 19.15 -7.79
CA THR A 303 13.87 18.85 -8.86
C THR A 303 15.26 19.34 -8.50
N ARG A 304 16.27 18.59 -8.91
CA ARG A 304 17.69 18.93 -8.72
C ARG A 304 18.35 19.38 -10.01
N ARG A 305 17.58 19.48 -11.11
CA ARG A 305 18.10 19.93 -12.41
C ARG A 305 18.59 21.37 -12.35
N LEU A 306 19.55 21.68 -13.19
CA LEU A 306 20.03 23.05 -13.40
C LEU A 306 18.91 23.95 -13.91
N GLU A 307 18.11 23.43 -14.87
CA GLU A 307 16.96 24.11 -15.43
C GLU A 307 15.64 23.48 -14.92
N PRO A 308 15.11 23.93 -13.80
CA PRO A 308 13.91 23.34 -13.17
C PRO A 308 12.66 23.47 -14.05
N ARG A 309 12.61 24.48 -14.93
CA ARG A 309 11.48 24.68 -15.86
C ARG A 309 11.34 23.56 -16.88
N GLU A 310 12.46 22.95 -17.32
CA GLU A 310 12.43 21.78 -18.21
C GLU A 310 11.73 20.59 -17.55
N ARG A 311 11.95 20.37 -16.25
CA ARG A 311 11.27 19.33 -15.49
C ARG A 311 9.77 19.55 -15.47
N ILE A 312 9.31 20.78 -15.24
CA ILE A 312 7.89 21.14 -15.22
C ILE A 312 7.28 20.92 -16.63
N PHE A 313 7.99 21.31 -17.67
CA PHE A 313 7.56 21.09 -19.04
C PHE A 313 7.39 19.59 -19.37
N GLU A 314 8.33 18.75 -18.96
CA GLU A 314 8.24 17.28 -19.12
C GLU A 314 7.05 16.67 -18.37
N LEU A 315 6.69 17.20 -17.18
CA LEU A 315 5.51 16.76 -16.43
C LEU A 315 4.21 17.04 -17.17
N GLY A 316 4.13 18.11 -17.96
CA GLY A 316 3.04 18.46 -18.85
C GLY A 316 3.07 17.74 -20.20
N GLY A 317 3.77 16.58 -20.31
CA GLY A 317 3.87 15.82 -21.56
C GLY A 317 2.56 15.18 -22.02
N ALA A 318 2.65 14.21 -22.94
CA ALA A 318 1.53 13.62 -23.70
C ALA A 318 0.32 13.10 -22.88
N SER A 319 0.46 12.96 -21.57
CA SER A 319 -0.61 12.46 -20.68
C SER A 319 -1.51 13.57 -20.11
N VAL A 320 -1.16 14.83 -20.28
CA VAL A 320 -1.88 15.99 -19.74
C VAL A 320 -2.26 16.91 -20.90
N PRO A 321 -3.55 17.30 -21.03
CA PRO A 321 -4.04 18.04 -22.19
C PRO A 321 -3.54 19.49 -22.26
N PHE A 322 -3.11 20.07 -21.15
CA PHE A 322 -2.65 21.46 -21.04
C PHE A 322 -1.32 21.51 -20.29
N ARG A 323 -0.54 22.57 -20.50
CA ARG A 323 0.70 22.80 -19.77
C ARG A 323 0.42 23.14 -18.31
N PHE A 324 1.41 22.86 -17.46
CA PHE A 324 1.36 23.30 -16.06
C PHE A 324 1.75 24.78 -15.95
N ASP A 325 0.98 25.51 -15.15
CA ASP A 325 1.33 26.84 -14.68
C ASP A 325 2.27 26.71 -13.48
N THR A 326 3.33 27.54 -13.45
CA THR A 326 4.32 27.55 -12.38
C THR A 326 4.02 28.67 -11.41
N HIS A 327 3.67 28.34 -10.17
CA HIS A 327 3.41 29.31 -9.11
C HIS A 327 4.67 29.69 -8.34
N ALA A 328 5.54 28.71 -8.06
CA ALA A 328 6.81 28.95 -7.39
C ALA A 328 7.90 27.99 -7.86
N LEU A 329 9.13 28.52 -7.87
CA LEU A 329 10.38 27.80 -8.00
C LEU A 329 11.30 28.32 -6.89
N TYR A 330 11.46 27.56 -5.82
CA TYR A 330 12.24 27.96 -4.65
C TYR A 330 13.46 27.06 -4.51
N PHE A 331 14.67 27.64 -4.61
CA PHE A 331 15.90 26.91 -4.31
C PHE A 331 16.11 26.80 -2.80
N SER A 332 16.38 25.59 -2.33
CA SER A 332 16.70 25.30 -0.94
C SER A 332 17.93 24.39 -0.85
N GLU A 333 18.79 24.66 0.11
CA GLU A 333 19.91 23.77 0.45
C GLU A 333 19.44 22.44 1.04
N ASP A 334 18.23 22.41 1.61
CA ASP A 334 17.54 21.22 2.06
C ASP A 334 16.11 21.16 1.49
N ALA A 335 16.03 21.06 0.17
CA ALA A 335 14.78 20.98 -0.56
C ALA A 335 13.99 19.70 -0.25
N VAL A 336 14.68 18.62 0.13
CA VAL A 336 14.06 17.34 0.51
C VAL A 336 13.23 17.48 1.78
N THR A 337 13.77 18.14 2.81
CA THR A 337 13.00 18.40 4.04
C THR A 337 11.84 19.36 3.78
N LEU A 338 12.08 20.43 3.02
CA LEU A 338 11.04 21.41 2.71
C LEU A 338 9.87 20.77 1.95
N GLU A 339 10.13 19.96 0.92
CA GLU A 339 9.10 19.21 0.19
C GLU A 339 8.32 18.28 1.13
N LEU A 340 9.02 17.52 1.97
CA LEU A 340 8.40 16.59 2.92
C LEU A 340 7.49 17.30 3.93
N GLU A 341 7.89 18.46 4.41
CA GLU A 341 7.08 19.27 5.34
C GLU A 341 5.82 19.82 4.68
N LEU A 342 5.92 20.29 3.43
CA LEU A 342 4.76 20.70 2.64
C LEU A 342 3.81 19.52 2.39
N HIS A 343 4.32 18.36 1.99
CA HIS A 343 3.53 17.16 1.80
C HIS A 343 2.83 16.71 3.08
N ARG A 344 3.49 16.78 4.25
CA ARG A 344 2.88 16.48 5.55
C ARG A 344 1.76 17.45 5.89
N HIS A 345 1.96 18.74 5.64
CA HIS A 345 0.94 19.77 5.90
C HIS A 345 -0.34 19.48 5.09
N PHE A 346 -0.19 19.14 3.81
CA PHE A 346 -1.33 18.89 2.91
C PHE A 346 -1.75 17.41 2.83
N ALA A 347 -1.19 16.50 3.62
CA ALA A 347 -1.43 15.06 3.53
C ALA A 347 -2.92 14.67 3.59
N ALA A 348 -3.70 15.29 4.49
CA ALA A 348 -5.14 15.06 4.60
C ALA A 348 -5.94 15.51 3.37
N ARG A 349 -5.36 16.37 2.53
CA ARG A 349 -5.94 16.91 1.31
C ARG A 349 -5.30 16.35 0.04
N ALA A 350 -4.56 15.23 0.13
CA ALA A 350 -4.00 14.57 -1.05
C ALA A 350 -5.12 14.10 -1.98
N VAL A 351 -5.00 14.36 -3.28
CA VAL A 351 -5.97 13.93 -4.30
C VAL A 351 -6.05 12.40 -4.36
N ASN A 352 -4.90 11.73 -4.24
CA ASN A 352 -4.84 10.28 -4.19
C ASN A 352 -4.47 9.80 -2.78
N GLN A 353 -5.47 9.49 -1.96
CA GLN A 353 -5.29 8.98 -0.61
C GLN A 353 -4.75 7.55 -0.56
N ALA A 354 -4.94 6.78 -1.62
CA ALA A 354 -4.47 5.40 -1.71
C ALA A 354 -2.97 5.31 -2.09
N ASN A 355 -2.45 6.32 -2.79
CA ASN A 355 -1.05 6.38 -3.18
C ASN A 355 -0.44 7.75 -2.80
N PRO A 356 0.17 7.88 -1.63
CA PRO A 356 0.74 9.13 -1.14
C PRO A 356 1.94 9.64 -1.98
N ARG A 357 2.46 8.82 -2.91
CA ARG A 357 3.51 9.22 -3.86
C ARG A 357 2.98 10.08 -5.01
N LYS A 358 1.65 10.20 -5.15
CA LYS A 358 1.03 11.13 -6.10
C LYS A 358 0.87 12.49 -5.42
N GLU A 359 1.79 13.37 -5.65
CA GLU A 359 2.05 14.64 -5.00
C GLU A 359 1.09 15.76 -5.43
N PHE A 360 -0.19 15.44 -5.63
CA PHE A 360 -1.26 16.39 -5.95
C PHE A 360 -2.15 16.59 -4.72
N PHE A 361 -2.49 17.85 -4.44
CA PHE A 361 -3.22 18.24 -3.24
C PHE A 361 -4.37 19.17 -3.59
N PHE A 362 -5.51 19.00 -2.90
CA PHE A 362 -6.61 19.96 -2.93
C PHE A 362 -6.23 21.19 -2.10
N ALA A 363 -5.55 22.13 -2.74
CA ALA A 363 -5.12 23.40 -2.17
C ALA A 363 -5.06 24.45 -3.28
N SER A 364 -5.33 25.70 -2.92
CA SER A 364 -5.07 26.83 -3.80
C SER A 364 -3.57 27.20 -3.77
N PRO A 365 -3.03 27.84 -4.81
CA PRO A 365 -1.68 28.37 -4.78
C PRO A 365 -1.45 29.33 -3.60
N ALA A 366 -2.44 30.18 -3.26
CA ALA A 366 -2.35 31.10 -2.14
C ALA A 366 -2.15 30.39 -0.78
N GLU A 367 -2.90 29.30 -0.53
CA GLU A 367 -2.70 28.50 0.69
C GLU A 367 -1.28 27.90 0.76
N VAL A 368 -0.76 27.41 -0.37
CA VAL A 368 0.61 26.86 -0.41
C VAL A 368 1.65 27.96 -0.17
N ARG A 369 1.41 29.16 -0.71
CA ARG A 369 2.28 30.33 -0.46
C ARG A 369 2.37 30.67 1.04
N GLU A 370 1.24 30.70 1.74
CA GLU A 370 1.22 30.99 3.18
C GLU A 370 2.09 30.00 3.96
N VAL A 371 1.89 28.70 3.70
CA VAL A 371 2.67 27.64 4.37
C VAL A 371 4.15 27.71 3.98
N LEU A 372 4.45 28.00 2.72
CA LEU A 372 5.83 28.12 2.25
C LEU A 372 6.53 29.33 2.90
N LEU A 373 5.85 30.49 3.00
CA LEU A 373 6.36 31.68 3.70
C LEU A 373 6.63 31.41 5.18
N GLU A 374 5.76 30.65 5.86
CA GLU A 374 5.97 30.26 7.25
C GLU A 374 7.26 29.45 7.43
N LYS A 375 7.59 28.60 6.45
CA LYS A 375 8.74 27.69 6.51
C LYS A 375 10.07 28.36 6.13
N VAL A 376 10.06 29.22 5.11
CA VAL A 376 11.29 29.77 4.52
C VAL A 376 11.46 31.28 4.78
N GLY A 377 10.48 31.93 5.37
CA GLY A 377 10.51 33.32 5.80
C GLY A 377 10.37 34.36 4.69
N ASN A 378 10.87 34.12 3.48
CA ASN A 378 10.73 35.02 2.33
C ASN A 378 10.76 34.27 1.00
N ILE A 379 9.85 34.64 0.09
CA ILE A 379 9.80 34.10 -1.26
C ILE A 379 9.86 35.29 -2.23
N LEU A 380 10.86 35.32 -3.09
CA LEU A 380 11.08 36.42 -4.01
C LEU A 380 10.07 36.47 -5.16
N GLU A 381 9.64 35.29 -5.66
CA GLU A 381 8.70 35.17 -6.76
C GLU A 381 7.65 34.10 -6.44
N PHE A 382 6.39 34.53 -6.41
CA PHE A 382 5.24 33.63 -6.30
C PHE A 382 4.07 34.18 -7.11
N THR A 383 3.53 33.36 -8.02
CA THR A 383 2.37 33.70 -8.86
C THR A 383 1.14 32.98 -8.31
N GLU A 384 0.19 33.71 -7.75
CA GLU A 384 -1.03 33.13 -7.15
C GLU A 384 -2.04 32.68 -8.23
N GLU A 385 -2.17 33.46 -9.30
CA GLU A 385 -3.12 33.18 -10.36
C GLU A 385 -2.50 32.34 -11.46
N ALA A 386 -3.16 31.23 -11.83
CA ALA A 386 -2.81 30.44 -12.99
C ALA A 386 -3.15 31.22 -14.27
N GLU A 387 -2.22 31.32 -15.20
CA GLU A 387 -2.49 31.89 -16.51
C GLU A 387 -3.47 31.00 -17.31
N ALA A 388 -3.30 29.70 -17.22
CA ALA A 388 -4.11 28.64 -17.85
C ALA A 388 -4.48 28.98 -19.31
N THR A 389 -3.53 29.58 -20.05
CA THR A 389 -3.77 30.22 -21.35
C THR A 389 -4.38 29.25 -22.36
N GLU A 390 -3.78 28.07 -22.52
CA GLU A 390 -4.27 27.05 -23.48
C GLU A 390 -5.68 26.55 -23.10
N TYR A 391 -5.94 26.36 -21.82
CA TYR A 391 -7.25 25.94 -21.32
C TYR A 391 -8.32 27.00 -21.56
N ARG A 392 -8.06 28.26 -21.19
CA ARG A 392 -9.01 29.37 -21.36
C ARG A 392 -9.36 29.61 -22.81
N GLN A 393 -8.36 29.52 -23.73
CA GLN A 393 -8.58 29.59 -25.17
C GLN A 393 -9.42 28.41 -25.69
N SER A 394 -9.10 27.20 -25.27
CA SER A 394 -9.78 25.99 -25.72
C SER A 394 -11.22 25.90 -25.20
N ARG A 395 -11.48 26.35 -23.97
CA ARG A 395 -12.80 26.31 -23.34
C ARG A 395 -13.88 27.08 -24.15
N GLY A 396 -13.48 28.19 -24.78
CA GLY A 396 -14.39 28.98 -25.62
C GLY A 396 -14.74 28.30 -26.94
N LEU A 397 -14.01 27.26 -27.34
CA LEU A 397 -14.20 26.50 -28.59
C LEU A 397 -14.85 25.13 -28.37
N TRP A 398 -15.12 24.74 -27.14
CA TRP A 398 -15.72 23.44 -26.84
C TRP A 398 -17.17 23.35 -27.28
N PRO A 399 -17.63 22.19 -27.78
CA PRO A 399 -19.02 21.98 -28.10
C PRO A 399 -19.88 22.10 -26.83
N GLU A 400 -21.05 22.71 -26.98
CA GLU A 400 -22.04 22.72 -25.91
C GLU A 400 -22.42 21.28 -25.54
N ARG A 401 -22.40 20.97 -24.25
CA ARG A 401 -22.71 19.64 -23.71
C ARG A 401 -24.17 19.51 -23.36
#